data_1d38cc48c35d0965151adb7b4bd39fac
#
_entry.id   1d38cc48c35d0965151adb7b4bd39fac
#
_cell.length_a   1.000
_cell.length_b   1.000
_cell.length_c   1.000
_cell.angle_alpha   90.00
_cell.angle_beta   90.00
_cell.angle_gamma   90.00
#
_symmetry.space_group_name_H-M   'P 1'
#
loop_
_entity.id
_entity.type
_entity.pdbx_description
1 polymer ?
#
loop_
_entity_poly.entity_id
_entity_poly.type
_entity_poly.pdbx_seq_one_letter_code
_entity_poly.pdbx_strand_id
1 'polypeptide(L)'
;MLHSLMQIHGLLHFNIRCSPADLDIIKEFYRDALDTRDGDRPNFGFPGAWLYLGNEPLIHISARFPEGSVERHPHHSGSVDHIAFRCTGPDEFRQRLTRRNIRFEERNLENAGYQIFLIDPMGTKLEFNFPNSEAPSSLPPES
;
A
#
# COMPACT_ATOMS: atom_id res chain seq x y z
N MET A 1 19.56 33.73 -18.02
CA MET A 1 18.58 33.13 -17.07
C MET A 1 19.03 31.76 -16.68
N LEU A 2 19.15 31.51 -15.39
CA LEU A 2 19.48 30.17 -14.90
C LEU A 2 18.20 29.37 -14.79
N HIS A 3 18.18 28.19 -15.41
CA HIS A 3 17.08 27.23 -15.26
C HIS A 3 17.38 26.33 -14.07
N SER A 4 16.37 26.12 -13.23
CA SER A 4 16.47 25.14 -12.15
C SER A 4 16.58 23.74 -12.73
N LEU A 5 17.44 22.91 -12.15
CA LEU A 5 17.51 21.49 -12.52
C LEU A 5 16.25 20.77 -12.06
N MET A 6 15.80 19.81 -12.86
CA MET A 6 14.69 18.93 -12.46
C MET A 6 15.12 18.12 -11.24
N GLN A 7 14.26 18.07 -10.22
CA GLN A 7 14.47 17.28 -9.01
C GLN A 7 13.24 16.44 -8.70
N ILE A 8 13.46 15.23 -8.22
CA ILE A 8 12.38 14.35 -7.78
C ILE A 8 12.35 14.42 -6.24
N HIS A 9 11.18 14.79 -5.68
CA HIS A 9 11.01 14.95 -4.23
C HIS A 9 10.31 13.77 -3.57
N GLY A 10 9.99 12.73 -4.32
CA GLY A 10 9.39 11.52 -3.79
C GLY A 10 8.24 11.00 -4.64
N LEU A 11 7.56 10.00 -4.12
CA LEU A 11 6.37 9.44 -4.75
C LEU A 11 5.17 10.33 -4.43
N LEU A 12 4.42 10.75 -5.46
CA LEU A 12 3.21 11.56 -5.26
C LEU A 12 2.01 10.67 -4.94
N HIS A 13 1.77 9.67 -5.78
CA HIS A 13 0.70 8.69 -5.58
C HIS A 13 0.94 7.46 -6.46
N PHE A 14 0.20 6.40 -6.18
CA PHE A 14 0.05 5.30 -7.12
C PHE A 14 -1.43 5.02 -7.37
N ASN A 15 -1.73 4.45 -8.52
CA ASN A 15 -3.10 4.20 -8.96
C ASN A 15 -3.36 2.70 -9.08
N ILE A 16 -4.48 2.25 -8.53
CA ILE A 16 -4.96 0.89 -8.62
C ILE A 16 -6.16 0.87 -9.56
N ARG A 17 -6.11 -0.01 -10.55
CA ARG A 17 -7.22 -0.21 -11.49
C ARG A 17 -8.11 -1.35 -11.00
N CYS A 18 -9.41 -1.18 -11.16
CA CYS A 18 -10.35 -2.25 -10.82
C CYS A 18 -11.66 -2.06 -11.58
N SER A 19 -12.55 -3.06 -11.47
CA SER A 19 -13.93 -2.90 -11.88
C SER A 19 -14.73 -2.14 -10.83
N PRO A 20 -15.88 -1.52 -11.18
CA PRO A 20 -16.75 -0.90 -10.18
C PRO A 20 -17.17 -1.85 -9.06
N ALA A 21 -17.33 -3.15 -9.36
CA ALA A 21 -17.70 -4.16 -8.37
C ALA A 21 -16.64 -4.36 -7.29
N ASP A 22 -15.37 -4.08 -7.59
CA ASP A 22 -14.24 -4.28 -6.66
C ASP A 22 -13.90 -3.02 -5.85
N LEU A 23 -14.49 -1.87 -6.18
CA LEU A 23 -14.11 -0.60 -5.56
C LEU A 23 -14.24 -0.64 -4.03
N ASP A 24 -15.37 -1.10 -3.51
CA ASP A 24 -15.63 -1.08 -2.08
C ASP A 24 -14.69 -2.02 -1.31
N ILE A 25 -14.38 -3.19 -1.86
CA ILE A 25 -13.49 -4.15 -1.20
C ILE A 25 -12.05 -3.60 -1.12
N ILE A 26 -11.61 -2.86 -2.13
CA ILE A 26 -10.28 -2.24 -2.13
C ILE A 26 -10.24 -1.09 -1.11
N LYS A 27 -11.25 -0.23 -1.10
CA LYS A 27 -11.36 0.87 -0.12
C LYS A 27 -11.35 0.32 1.31
N GLU A 28 -12.11 -0.72 1.56
CA GLU A 28 -12.19 -1.37 2.87
C GLU A 28 -10.84 -1.95 3.30
N PHE A 29 -10.14 -2.62 2.39
CA PHE A 29 -8.82 -3.17 2.67
C PHE A 29 -7.85 -2.08 3.12
N TYR A 30 -7.74 -0.99 2.37
CA TYR A 30 -6.78 0.08 2.70
C TYR A 30 -7.18 0.84 3.95
N ARG A 31 -8.48 1.02 4.22
CA ARG A 31 -8.94 1.57 5.48
C ARG A 31 -8.54 0.68 6.65
N ASP A 32 -8.76 -0.61 6.54
CA ASP A 32 -8.53 -1.54 7.63
C ASP A 32 -7.03 -1.79 7.88
N ALA A 33 -6.23 -1.86 6.83
CA ALA A 33 -4.79 -2.11 6.94
C ALA A 33 -3.99 -0.84 7.24
N LEU A 34 -4.27 0.26 6.52
CA LEU A 34 -3.45 1.46 6.52
C LEU A 34 -4.10 2.66 7.22
N ASP A 35 -5.33 2.51 7.68
CA ASP A 35 -6.11 3.62 8.26
C ASP A 35 -6.27 4.79 7.29
N THR A 36 -6.50 4.49 6.01
CA THR A 36 -6.75 5.52 5.01
C THR A 36 -8.14 6.11 5.16
N ARG A 37 -8.27 7.36 4.73
CA ARG A 37 -9.54 8.07 4.68
C ARG A 37 -9.95 8.31 3.22
N ASP A 38 -11.17 7.95 2.88
CA ASP A 38 -11.77 8.29 1.58
C ASP A 38 -12.06 9.80 1.59
N GLY A 39 -11.42 10.56 0.73
CA GLY A 39 -11.50 12.01 0.72
C GLY A 39 -11.81 12.60 -0.64
N ASP A 40 -11.67 13.91 -0.74
CA ASP A 40 -12.00 14.67 -1.93
C ASP A 40 -11.28 14.15 -3.17
N ARG A 41 -12.02 14.07 -4.25
CA ARG A 41 -11.55 13.59 -5.55
C ARG A 41 -12.26 14.39 -6.64
N PRO A 42 -11.53 14.84 -7.68
CA PRO A 42 -12.20 15.47 -8.82
C PRO A 42 -13.22 14.55 -9.47
N ASN A 43 -14.25 15.14 -10.06
CA ASN A 43 -15.22 14.36 -10.81
C ASN A 43 -14.67 14.03 -12.20
N PHE A 44 -14.14 12.80 -12.32
CA PHE A 44 -13.59 12.32 -13.59
C PHE A 44 -14.65 11.69 -14.51
N GLY A 45 -15.90 11.58 -14.06
CA GLY A 45 -16.97 10.92 -14.82
C GLY A 45 -16.95 9.40 -14.78
N PHE A 46 -16.14 8.80 -13.91
CA PHE A 46 -16.13 7.36 -13.66
C PHE A 46 -15.94 7.09 -12.15
N PRO A 47 -16.38 5.91 -11.66
CA PRO A 47 -16.22 5.56 -10.26
C PRO A 47 -14.75 5.42 -9.85
N GLY A 48 -14.46 5.76 -8.61
CA GLY A 48 -13.12 5.64 -8.06
C GLY A 48 -13.05 6.25 -6.67
N ALA A 49 -11.85 6.34 -6.14
CA ALA A 49 -11.60 6.95 -4.85
C ALA A 49 -10.19 7.49 -4.77
N TRP A 50 -10.00 8.50 -3.94
CA TRP A 50 -8.70 8.97 -3.49
C TRP A 50 -8.60 8.69 -1.99
N LEU A 51 -7.66 7.83 -1.63
CA LEU A 51 -7.45 7.42 -0.25
C LEU A 51 -6.29 8.20 0.34
N TYR A 52 -6.57 8.88 1.44
CA TYR A 52 -5.64 9.79 2.09
C TYR A 52 -4.93 9.10 3.25
N LEU A 53 -3.60 9.22 3.26
CA LEU A 53 -2.78 8.97 4.42
C LEU A 53 -2.43 10.34 5.02
N GLY A 54 -2.99 10.67 6.18
CA GLY A 54 -2.93 12.03 6.67
C GLY A 54 -3.60 12.99 5.69
N ASN A 55 -2.87 13.98 5.19
CA ASN A 55 -3.38 14.95 4.23
C ASN A 55 -2.98 14.64 2.77
N GLU A 56 -2.34 13.50 2.53
CA GLU A 56 -1.83 13.13 1.22
C GLU A 56 -2.73 12.10 0.54
N PRO A 57 -3.32 12.39 -0.63
CA PRO A 57 -4.10 11.43 -1.40
C PRO A 57 -3.17 10.46 -2.14
N LEU A 58 -2.49 9.60 -1.39
CA LEU A 58 -1.41 8.76 -1.90
C LEU A 58 -1.90 7.61 -2.77
N ILE A 59 -3.10 7.09 -2.50
CA ILE A 59 -3.63 5.93 -3.22
C ILE A 59 -4.86 6.38 -4.02
N HIS A 60 -4.76 6.29 -5.34
CA HIS A 60 -5.88 6.56 -6.24
C HIS A 60 -6.46 5.25 -6.72
N ILE A 61 -7.78 5.16 -6.85
CA ILE A 61 -8.45 4.01 -7.41
C ILE A 61 -9.27 4.44 -8.61
N SER A 62 -9.06 3.79 -9.74
CA SER A 62 -9.82 3.99 -10.98
C SER A 62 -10.69 2.77 -11.23
N ALA A 63 -11.99 2.87 -10.93
CA ALA A 63 -12.93 1.75 -11.00
C ALA A 63 -13.80 1.83 -12.26
N ARG A 64 -13.16 1.95 -13.43
CA ARG A 64 -13.85 2.11 -14.71
C ARG A 64 -13.65 0.94 -15.67
N PHE A 65 -12.96 -0.08 -15.25
CA PHE A 65 -12.63 -1.22 -16.10
C PHE A 65 -13.74 -2.28 -15.99
N PRO A 66 -14.07 -3.00 -17.08
CA PRO A 66 -15.03 -4.09 -17.00
C PRO A 66 -14.59 -5.18 -16.03
N GLU A 67 -15.56 -5.87 -15.44
CA GLU A 67 -15.27 -7.00 -14.57
C GLU A 67 -14.46 -8.06 -15.33
N GLY A 68 -13.41 -8.59 -14.69
CA GLY A 68 -12.49 -9.56 -15.28
C GLY A 68 -11.44 -8.99 -16.21
N SER A 69 -11.47 -7.68 -16.50
CA SER A 69 -10.45 -7.03 -17.34
C SER A 69 -9.12 -6.79 -16.60
N VAL A 70 -9.15 -6.83 -15.26
CA VAL A 70 -7.97 -6.73 -14.40
C VAL A 70 -7.85 -8.02 -13.62
N GLU A 71 -6.77 -8.75 -13.87
CA GLU A 71 -6.55 -10.03 -13.22
C GLU A 71 -6.07 -9.84 -11.78
N ARG A 72 -6.57 -10.67 -10.89
CA ARG A 72 -6.16 -10.71 -9.48
C ARG A 72 -5.14 -11.82 -9.30
N HIS A 73 -3.86 -11.47 -9.36
CA HIS A 73 -2.78 -12.42 -9.10
C HIS A 73 -1.98 -12.00 -7.88
N PRO A 74 -1.77 -12.90 -6.92
CA PRO A 74 -0.84 -12.64 -5.83
C PRO A 74 0.52 -12.26 -6.39
N HIS A 75 1.11 -11.17 -5.92
CA HIS A 75 2.42 -10.68 -6.35
C HIS A 75 2.50 -10.24 -7.83
N HIS A 76 1.34 -10.01 -8.49
CA HIS A 76 1.34 -9.65 -9.90
C HIS A 76 0.86 -8.21 -10.13
N SER A 77 1.81 -7.30 -10.24
CA SER A 77 1.57 -5.88 -10.55
C SER A 77 2.39 -5.44 -11.77
N GLY A 78 2.49 -6.32 -12.79
CA GLY A 78 3.33 -6.10 -13.96
C GLY A 78 4.82 -6.24 -13.62
N SER A 79 5.64 -5.30 -14.09
CA SER A 79 7.09 -5.31 -13.81
C SER A 79 7.44 -4.68 -12.45
N VAL A 80 6.49 -3.98 -11.81
CA VAL A 80 6.69 -3.46 -10.46
C VAL A 80 6.42 -4.58 -9.45
N ASP A 81 7.44 -4.99 -8.71
CA ASP A 81 7.30 -6.09 -7.75
C ASP A 81 6.49 -5.68 -6.53
N HIS A 82 6.81 -4.53 -5.95
CA HIS A 82 6.12 -4.04 -4.76
C HIS A 82 6.29 -2.53 -4.59
N ILE A 83 5.51 -1.99 -3.66
CA ILE A 83 5.61 -0.60 -3.20
C ILE A 83 5.96 -0.65 -1.72
N ALA A 84 6.98 0.10 -1.30
CA ALA A 84 7.46 0.10 0.07
C ALA A 84 7.16 1.42 0.78
N PHE A 85 6.71 1.31 2.04
CA PHE A 85 6.48 2.44 2.95
C PHE A 85 7.51 2.41 4.08
N ARG A 86 8.03 3.57 4.45
CA ARG A 86 8.87 3.70 5.64
C ARG A 86 7.97 3.91 6.85
N CYS A 87 8.15 3.09 7.88
CA CYS A 87 7.24 3.05 9.02
C CYS A 87 7.98 2.99 10.36
N THR A 88 7.23 3.28 11.43
CA THR A 88 7.60 3.01 12.81
C THR A 88 6.39 2.41 13.53
N GLY A 89 6.59 1.74 14.67
CA GLY A 89 5.50 1.18 15.47
C GLY A 89 4.91 -0.12 14.94
N PRO A 90 5.73 -1.16 14.67
CA PRO A 90 5.23 -2.40 14.08
C PRO A 90 4.28 -3.19 14.98
N ASP A 91 4.38 -3.05 16.30
CA ASP A 91 3.53 -3.80 17.23
C ASP A 91 2.06 -3.42 17.05
N GLU A 92 1.77 -2.12 16.97
CA GLU A 92 0.42 -1.64 16.71
C GLU A 92 -0.07 -2.13 15.35
N PHE A 93 0.79 -2.09 14.35
CA PHE A 93 0.43 -2.54 13.00
C PHE A 93 0.12 -4.03 12.98
N ARG A 94 0.95 -4.87 13.58
CA ARG A 94 0.72 -6.32 13.67
C ARG A 94 -0.59 -6.63 14.39
N GLN A 95 -0.90 -5.92 15.48
CA GLN A 95 -2.16 -6.07 16.20
C GLN A 95 -3.36 -5.68 15.34
N ARG A 96 -3.25 -4.59 14.60
CA ARG A 96 -4.31 -4.13 13.68
C ARG A 96 -4.60 -5.18 12.62
N LEU A 97 -3.55 -5.68 11.95
CA LEU A 97 -3.70 -6.70 10.92
C LEU A 97 -4.35 -7.97 11.47
N THR A 98 -3.94 -8.40 12.64
CA THR A 98 -4.51 -9.58 13.31
C THR A 98 -5.98 -9.38 13.65
N ARG A 99 -6.34 -8.23 14.25
CA ARG A 99 -7.73 -7.92 14.58
C ARG A 99 -8.63 -7.86 13.36
N ARG A 100 -8.08 -7.43 12.22
CA ARG A 100 -8.84 -7.27 10.97
C ARG A 100 -8.80 -8.52 10.08
N ASN A 101 -8.15 -9.59 10.54
CA ASN A 101 -7.96 -10.83 9.78
C ASN A 101 -7.25 -10.58 8.43
N ILE A 102 -6.32 -9.64 8.41
CA ILE A 102 -5.50 -9.37 7.24
C ILE A 102 -4.24 -10.22 7.34
N ARG A 103 -4.04 -11.06 6.33
CA ARG A 103 -2.88 -11.93 6.24
C ARG A 103 -1.62 -11.13 5.94
N PHE A 104 -0.52 -11.44 6.62
CA PHE A 104 0.76 -10.80 6.39
C PHE A 104 1.91 -11.78 6.55
N GLU A 105 3.02 -11.46 5.91
CA GLU A 105 4.29 -12.14 6.08
C GLU A 105 5.28 -11.14 6.68
N GLU A 106 6.29 -11.65 7.41
CA GLU A 106 7.29 -10.78 8.02
C GLU A 106 8.70 -11.36 7.89
N ARG A 107 9.66 -10.46 7.77
CA ARG A 107 11.09 -10.78 7.74
C ARG A 107 11.86 -9.69 8.48
N ASN A 108 12.96 -10.08 9.09
CA ASN A 108 13.89 -9.10 9.68
C ASN A 108 15.25 -9.30 9.04
N LEU A 109 15.63 -8.40 8.15
CA LEU A 109 16.89 -8.47 7.40
C LEU A 109 17.88 -7.47 7.99
N GLU A 110 19.05 -7.93 8.37
CA GLU A 110 20.06 -7.12 9.06
C GLU A 110 20.35 -5.80 8.35
N ASN A 111 20.45 -5.83 7.02
CA ASN A 111 20.80 -4.67 6.21
C ASN A 111 19.62 -4.02 5.48
N ALA A 112 18.40 -4.48 5.72
CA ALA A 112 17.22 -4.00 5.01
C ALA A 112 16.02 -3.70 5.92
N GLY A 113 16.18 -3.88 7.25
CA GLY A 113 15.13 -3.58 8.21
C GLY A 113 14.20 -4.74 8.51
N TYR A 114 13.28 -4.50 9.44
CA TYR A 114 12.16 -5.38 9.73
C TYR A 114 11.02 -5.06 8.77
N GLN A 115 10.54 -6.06 8.05
CA GLN A 115 9.60 -5.90 6.95
C GLN A 115 8.31 -6.67 7.22
N ILE A 116 7.19 -6.02 6.98
CA ILE A 116 5.86 -6.67 6.93
C ILE A 116 5.33 -6.51 5.52
N PHE A 117 4.82 -7.61 4.93
CA PHE A 117 4.30 -7.65 3.58
C PHE A 117 2.82 -7.99 3.56
N LEU A 118 2.06 -7.24 2.78
CA LEU A 118 0.65 -7.51 2.49
C LEU A 118 0.47 -7.65 0.98
N ILE A 119 -0.59 -8.36 0.60
CA ILE A 119 -1.09 -8.37 -0.77
C ILE A 119 -2.48 -7.76 -0.74
N ASP A 120 -2.70 -6.71 -1.52
CA ASP A 120 -4.03 -6.09 -1.60
C ASP A 120 -5.01 -6.97 -2.41
N PRO A 121 -6.32 -6.65 -2.42
CA PRO A 121 -7.30 -7.47 -3.15
C PRO A 121 -7.06 -7.58 -4.66
N MET A 122 -6.27 -6.68 -5.25
CA MET A 122 -5.94 -6.72 -6.67
C MET A 122 -4.58 -7.37 -6.96
N GLY A 123 -3.89 -7.89 -5.94
CA GLY A 123 -2.61 -8.56 -6.09
C GLY A 123 -1.41 -7.62 -5.99
N THR A 124 -1.59 -6.38 -5.58
CA THR A 124 -0.48 -5.46 -5.37
C THR A 124 0.23 -5.81 -4.07
N LYS A 125 1.53 -6.04 -4.14
CA LYS A 125 2.36 -6.33 -2.97
C LYS A 125 2.80 -5.04 -2.32
N LEU A 126 2.58 -4.94 -1.01
CA LEU A 126 2.94 -3.78 -0.20
C LEU A 126 3.96 -4.20 0.85
N GLU A 127 5.01 -3.41 0.98
CA GLU A 127 6.04 -3.60 2.01
C GLU A 127 5.96 -2.47 3.03
N PHE A 128 6.02 -2.83 4.31
CA PHE A 128 6.08 -1.86 5.41
C PHE A 128 7.41 -2.08 6.11
N ASN A 129 8.32 -1.11 5.99
CA ASN A 129 9.70 -1.22 6.45
C ASN A 129 9.90 -0.44 7.74
N PHE A 130 10.37 -1.14 8.76
CA PHE A 130 10.61 -0.62 10.11
C PHE A 130 12.09 -0.75 10.48
N PRO A 131 12.59 0.04 11.44
CA PRO A 131 13.93 -0.19 11.96
C PRO A 131 14.09 -1.61 12.55
N ASN A 132 15.26 -2.22 12.36
CA ASN A 132 15.54 -3.56 12.94
C ASN A 132 15.32 -3.60 14.45
N SER A 133 15.62 -2.47 15.13
CA SER A 133 15.46 -2.36 16.58
C SER A 133 14.02 -2.50 17.07
N GLU A 134 13.05 -2.32 16.16
CA GLU A 134 11.62 -2.43 16.47
C GLU A 134 11.05 -3.82 16.15
N ALA A 135 11.84 -4.72 15.59
CA ALA A 135 11.41 -6.08 15.29
C ALA A 135 11.07 -6.85 16.57
N PRO A 136 10.11 -7.82 16.51
CA PRO A 136 9.85 -8.67 17.65
C PRO A 136 11.11 -9.46 18.04
N SER A 137 11.31 -9.68 19.35
CA SER A 137 12.45 -10.46 19.84
C SER A 137 12.45 -11.91 19.34
N SER A 138 11.29 -12.43 18.96
CA SER A 138 11.14 -13.76 18.38
C SER A 138 11.64 -13.85 16.94
N LEU A 139 11.96 -12.72 16.30
CA LEU A 139 12.41 -12.66 14.92
C LEU A 139 13.72 -11.88 14.85
N PRO A 140 14.86 -12.51 15.18
CA PRO A 140 16.15 -11.86 15.12
C PRO A 140 16.55 -11.53 13.68
N PRO A 141 17.46 -10.55 13.48
CA PRO A 141 17.89 -10.19 12.14
C PRO A 141 18.57 -11.35 11.41
N GLU A 142 18.18 -11.55 10.16
CA GLU A 142 18.82 -12.49 9.24
C GLU A 142 19.90 -11.76 8.44
N SER A 143 21.06 -12.39 8.31
CA SER A 143 22.16 -11.87 7.51
C SER A 143 21.97 -12.10 6.00
#